data_9d4807b44acf3a69a9d520ac8b27bc65
#
_entry.id   9d4807b44acf3a69a9d520ac8b27bc65
#
_cell.length_a   1.000
_cell.length_b   1.000
_cell.length_c   1.000
_cell.angle_alpha   90.00
_cell.angle_beta   90.00
_cell.angle_gamma   90.00
#
_symmetry.space_group_name_H-M   'P 1'
#
loop_
_entity.id
_entity.type
_entity.pdbx_description
1 polymer ?
#
loop_
_entity_poly.entity_id
_entity_poly.type
_entity_poly.pdbx_seq_one_letter_code
_entity_poly.pdbx_strand_id
1 'polypeptide(L)'
;LFTRVSLRRKNDLDNLLFGEGGRDLGFNEYRVLGTYQEPRVLGSTWNGFVTGFVEQAIRPGFDLFTRGINAQVTQQVTPQVTTSLDYGWGQNNTTNKQLNREDEPLVDRLFPEVRLSTFSGSVARDTRSDPVDPRDGEVLSVDAEIAARTIGSEVGFIKTFMQAFVYRVVPGAPRLVVAAGARVGLARPFVRSVELFPLAPVDSAGLGDVVASPIEVEIGELPLSERFFAGGDTTVRGFALDRLGDDATIDQDGFPQGGNAILIFNAELRARVTRTIDLVGFFDAGNVYDRIRSVSLARIRSGAGFGVRYRSPVGPIRVDLGFKLDRQTFDNGDLERPTALHISIGQAF
;
A
#
# COMPACT_ATOMS: atom_id res chain seq x y z
N LEU A 1 3.33 22.96 -17.01
CA LEU A 1 4.21 21.78 -16.95
C LEU A 1 5.06 21.85 -15.68
N PHE A 2 5.07 20.80 -14.90
CA PHE A 2 5.99 20.67 -13.78
C PHE A 2 6.59 19.27 -13.74
N THR A 3 7.79 19.16 -13.20
CA THR A 3 8.48 17.89 -13.00
C THR A 3 8.83 17.73 -11.53
N ARG A 4 8.76 16.51 -11.03
CA ARG A 4 9.19 16.16 -9.67
C ARG A 4 10.10 14.94 -9.72
N VAL A 5 11.22 15.03 -9.06
CA VAL A 5 12.11 13.89 -8.82
C VAL A 5 12.15 13.66 -7.31
N SER A 6 11.84 12.47 -6.88
CA SER A 6 11.96 12.04 -5.49
C SER A 6 12.95 10.90 -5.43
N LEU A 7 13.96 11.05 -4.59
CA LEU A 7 14.94 10.02 -4.29
C LEU A 7 14.77 9.66 -2.82
N ARG A 8 14.60 8.40 -2.52
CA ARG A 8 14.50 7.92 -1.15
C ARG A 8 15.54 6.83 -0.95
N ARG A 9 16.19 6.90 0.18
CA ARG A 9 16.94 5.77 0.71
C ARG A 9 16.03 5.06 1.69
N LYS A 10 15.64 3.85 1.36
CA LYS A 10 14.98 3.00 2.31
C LYS A 10 16.06 2.34 3.16
N ASN A 11 16.30 2.93 4.32
CA ASN A 11 17.00 2.25 5.40
C ASN A 11 15.91 1.60 6.24
N ASP A 12 15.97 0.30 6.35
CA ASP A 12 15.27 -0.38 7.42
C ASP A 12 15.99 0.01 8.73
N LEU A 13 15.39 0.93 9.49
CA LEU A 13 15.97 1.42 10.74
C LEU A 13 16.16 0.28 11.75
N ASP A 14 15.33 -0.76 11.66
CA ASP A 14 15.49 -1.98 12.44
C ASP A 14 16.81 -2.70 12.08
N ASN A 15 17.18 -2.75 10.81
CA ASN A 15 18.47 -3.30 10.38
C ASN A 15 19.65 -2.38 10.73
N LEU A 16 19.44 -1.06 10.78
CA LEU A 16 20.48 -0.10 11.15
C LEU A 16 20.81 -0.11 12.64
N LEU A 17 19.82 -0.38 13.50
CA LEU A 17 19.97 -0.35 14.96
C LEU A 17 20.23 -1.74 15.56
N PHE A 18 19.81 -2.82 14.89
CA PHE A 18 19.77 -4.16 15.45
C PHE A 18 20.24 -5.28 14.51
N GLY A 19 20.68 -4.98 13.26
CA GLY A 19 20.97 -5.97 12.24
C GLY A 19 22.41 -5.99 11.74
N GLU A 20 22.89 -7.17 11.37
CA GLU A 20 24.12 -7.41 10.59
C GLU A 20 23.82 -7.13 9.10
N GLY A 21 23.73 -5.90 8.67
CA GLY A 21 23.42 -5.53 7.29
C GLY A 21 24.56 -4.79 6.61
N GLY A 22 24.98 -5.26 5.44
CA GLY A 22 25.98 -4.61 4.59
C GLY A 22 25.60 -3.15 4.28
N ARG A 23 26.59 -2.27 4.36
CA ARG A 23 26.46 -0.83 4.09
C ARG A 23 26.41 -0.58 2.58
N ASP A 24 25.24 -0.72 1.98
CA ASP A 24 25.04 -0.16 0.65
C ASP A 24 24.63 1.31 0.79
N LEU A 25 25.48 2.22 0.33
CA LEU A 25 25.35 3.68 0.52
C LEU A 25 24.57 4.35 -0.63
N GLY A 26 23.81 3.58 -1.45
CA GLY A 26 23.06 4.09 -2.59
C GLY A 26 21.62 4.53 -2.28
N PHE A 27 21.06 5.39 -3.15
CA PHE A 27 19.62 5.56 -3.23
C PHE A 27 19.04 4.35 -3.99
N ASN A 28 18.12 3.64 -3.38
CA ASN A 28 17.57 2.41 -3.94
C ASN A 28 16.09 2.57 -4.34
N GLU A 29 15.41 3.63 -3.88
CA GLU A 29 14.07 4.00 -4.33
C GLU A 29 14.12 5.34 -5.06
N TYR A 30 13.44 5.42 -6.20
CA TYR A 30 13.28 6.67 -6.92
C TYR A 30 11.91 6.76 -7.58
N ARG A 31 11.43 7.98 -7.70
CA ARG A 31 10.22 8.32 -8.46
C ARG A 31 10.47 9.60 -9.24
N VAL A 32 10.33 9.49 -10.56
CA VAL A 32 10.42 10.61 -11.49
C VAL A 32 9.07 10.77 -12.16
N LEU A 33 8.52 11.96 -12.12
CA LEU A 33 7.26 12.25 -12.81
C LEU A 33 7.30 13.61 -13.51
N GLY A 34 6.61 13.67 -14.65
CA GLY A 34 6.33 14.90 -15.39
C GLY A 34 4.84 15.07 -15.56
N THR A 35 4.28 16.18 -15.14
CA THR A 35 2.85 16.44 -15.22
C THR A 35 2.57 17.68 -16.05
N TYR A 36 1.68 17.55 -17.04
CA TYR A 36 1.00 18.65 -17.73
C TYR A 36 -0.35 18.89 -17.06
N GLN A 37 -0.67 20.12 -16.76
CA GLN A 37 -1.95 20.54 -16.20
C GLN A 37 -2.67 21.45 -17.19
N GLU A 38 -3.93 21.15 -17.47
CA GLU A 38 -4.86 21.98 -18.22
C GLU A 38 -6.01 22.42 -17.32
N PRO A 39 -6.05 23.69 -16.90
CA PRO A 39 -7.14 24.18 -16.08
C PRO A 39 -8.39 24.34 -16.96
N ARG A 40 -9.53 23.95 -16.42
CA ARG A 40 -10.84 24.08 -17.08
C ARG A 40 -10.89 23.43 -18.49
N VAL A 41 -10.64 22.11 -18.50
CA VAL A 41 -10.66 21.30 -19.74
C VAL A 41 -11.92 21.63 -20.59
N LEU A 42 -11.70 22.03 -21.83
CA LEU A 42 -12.75 22.43 -22.79
C LEU A 42 -13.71 23.51 -22.24
N GLY A 43 -13.23 24.40 -21.34
CA GLY A 43 -14.06 25.44 -20.72
C GLY A 43 -14.99 24.97 -19.59
N SER A 44 -14.85 23.71 -19.18
CA SER A 44 -15.62 23.11 -18.07
C SER A 44 -15.08 23.54 -16.69
N THR A 45 -15.70 23.01 -15.63
CA THR A 45 -15.22 23.16 -14.24
C THR A 45 -14.17 22.11 -13.85
N TRP A 46 -13.82 21.21 -14.77
CA TRP A 46 -12.84 20.14 -14.56
C TRP A 46 -11.43 20.63 -14.86
N ASN A 47 -10.47 20.27 -13.99
CA ASN A 47 -9.05 20.45 -14.25
C ASN A 47 -8.47 19.12 -14.72
N GLY A 48 -7.72 19.16 -15.82
CA GLY A 48 -7.09 18.00 -16.42
C GLY A 48 -5.60 17.91 -16.06
N PHE A 49 -5.12 16.69 -15.90
CA PHE A 49 -3.72 16.38 -15.66
C PHE A 49 -3.32 15.20 -16.53
N VAL A 50 -2.15 15.29 -17.14
CA VAL A 50 -1.51 14.14 -17.80
C VAL A 50 -0.14 13.98 -17.18
N THR A 51 0.12 12.83 -16.55
CA THR A 51 1.34 12.55 -15.82
C THR A 51 2.03 11.32 -16.41
N GLY A 52 3.25 11.49 -16.91
CA GLY A 52 4.16 10.37 -17.17
C GLY A 52 5.04 10.11 -15.94
N PHE A 53 5.27 8.86 -15.59
CA PHE A 53 6.06 8.51 -14.41
C PHE A 53 6.91 7.25 -14.60
N VAL A 54 8.01 7.21 -13.86
CA VAL A 54 8.85 6.02 -13.66
C VAL A 54 9.17 5.95 -12.17
N GLU A 55 8.97 4.79 -11.56
CA GLU A 55 9.15 4.58 -10.13
C GLU A 55 9.79 3.23 -9.86
N GLN A 56 10.71 3.20 -8.92
CA GLN A 56 11.21 1.99 -8.30
C GLN A 56 10.94 2.07 -6.80
N ALA A 57 10.22 1.08 -6.28
CA ALA A 57 9.92 0.91 -4.87
C ALA A 57 10.48 -0.42 -4.36
N ILE A 58 11.10 -0.41 -3.19
CA ILE A 58 11.65 -1.59 -2.54
C ILE A 58 10.71 -2.00 -1.40
N ARG A 59 10.18 -3.21 -1.49
CA ARG A 59 9.32 -3.80 -0.46
C ARG A 59 10.03 -4.96 0.24
N PRO A 60 9.64 -5.33 1.45
CA PRO A 60 10.28 -6.44 2.17
C PRO A 60 10.26 -7.76 1.42
N GLY A 61 9.24 -8.01 0.61
CA GLY A 61 9.07 -9.26 -0.15
C GLY A 61 9.52 -9.19 -1.61
N PHE A 62 9.69 -8.00 -2.19
CA PHE A 62 10.03 -7.83 -3.61
C PHE A 62 10.38 -6.39 -3.96
N ASP A 63 11.04 -6.20 -5.10
CA ASP A 63 11.22 -4.88 -5.70
C ASP A 63 10.19 -4.68 -6.80
N LEU A 64 9.59 -3.49 -6.85
CA LEU A 64 8.60 -3.11 -7.84
C LEU A 64 9.14 -1.96 -8.70
N PHE A 65 9.25 -2.20 -10.00
CA PHE A 65 9.51 -1.17 -10.98
C PHE A 65 8.23 -0.89 -11.77
N THR A 66 7.79 0.36 -11.77
CA THR A 66 6.58 0.80 -12.47
C THR A 66 6.89 1.96 -13.41
N ARG A 67 6.35 1.92 -14.62
CA ARG A 67 6.37 3.04 -15.57
C ARG A 67 5.01 3.18 -16.23
N GLY A 68 4.61 4.41 -16.52
CA GLY A 68 3.30 4.59 -17.12
C GLY A 68 2.92 6.04 -17.40
N ILE A 69 1.69 6.18 -17.85
CA ILE A 69 1.03 7.46 -18.08
C ILE A 69 -0.34 7.39 -17.40
N ASN A 70 -0.69 8.48 -16.72
CA ASN A 70 -2.00 8.67 -16.11
C ASN A 70 -2.64 9.94 -16.67
N ALA A 71 -3.89 9.87 -17.09
CA ALA A 71 -4.72 11.00 -17.46
C ALA A 71 -5.84 11.14 -16.44
N GLN A 72 -5.88 12.25 -15.73
CA GLN A 72 -6.81 12.52 -14.65
C GLN A 72 -7.60 13.79 -14.93
N VAL A 73 -8.87 13.77 -14.57
CA VAL A 73 -9.68 14.98 -14.45
C VAL A 73 -10.21 15.10 -13.04
N THR A 74 -10.14 16.30 -12.48
CA THR A 74 -10.59 16.58 -11.11
C THR A 74 -11.55 17.75 -11.09
N GLN A 75 -12.54 17.67 -10.21
CA GLN A 75 -13.49 18.75 -9.98
C GLN A 75 -13.69 18.96 -8.48
N GLN A 76 -13.61 20.20 -8.04
CA GLN A 76 -14.06 20.59 -6.72
C GLN A 76 -15.57 20.90 -6.79
N VAL A 77 -16.39 19.94 -6.37
CA VAL A 77 -17.86 20.04 -6.41
C VAL A 77 -18.37 21.03 -5.36
N THR A 78 -17.74 21.01 -4.19
CA THR A 78 -17.93 22.01 -3.11
C THR A 78 -16.55 22.36 -2.51
N PRO A 79 -16.43 23.40 -1.68
CA PRO A 79 -15.16 23.70 -1.01
C PRO A 79 -14.57 22.53 -0.20
N GLN A 80 -15.39 21.56 0.16
CA GLN A 80 -15.01 20.40 0.97
C GLN A 80 -15.01 19.08 0.19
N VAL A 81 -15.61 19.03 -1.01
CA VAL A 81 -15.79 17.79 -1.77
C VAL A 81 -15.07 17.89 -3.11
N THR A 82 -14.14 16.97 -3.32
CA THR A 82 -13.41 16.82 -4.58
C THR A 82 -13.75 15.46 -5.19
N THR A 83 -13.94 15.43 -6.49
CA THR A 83 -14.09 14.19 -7.28
C THR A 83 -12.99 14.10 -8.30
N SER A 84 -12.54 12.88 -8.61
CA SER A 84 -11.64 12.63 -9.73
C SER A 84 -12.09 11.43 -10.56
N LEU A 85 -11.71 11.45 -11.83
CA LEU A 85 -11.78 10.32 -12.75
C LEU A 85 -10.41 10.19 -13.40
N ASP A 86 -9.91 8.97 -13.46
CA ASP A 86 -8.56 8.68 -13.91
C ASP A 86 -8.57 7.53 -14.93
N TYR A 87 -7.71 7.65 -15.92
CA TYR A 87 -7.31 6.54 -16.79
C TYR A 87 -5.80 6.35 -16.67
N GLY A 88 -5.39 5.17 -16.24
CA GLY A 88 -4.00 4.78 -16.12
C GLY A 88 -3.61 3.71 -17.14
N TRP A 89 -2.44 3.87 -17.74
CA TRP A 89 -1.77 2.83 -18.50
C TRP A 89 -0.33 2.72 -18.02
N GLY A 90 0.09 1.50 -17.68
CA GLY A 90 1.43 1.28 -17.14
C GLY A 90 1.88 -0.16 -17.23
N GLN A 91 3.14 -0.37 -16.90
CA GLN A 91 3.80 -1.66 -16.79
C GLN A 91 4.42 -1.78 -15.41
N ASN A 92 4.11 -2.89 -14.75
CA ASN A 92 4.65 -3.26 -13.44
C ASN A 92 5.57 -4.47 -13.61
N ASN A 93 6.82 -4.34 -13.19
CA ASN A 93 7.79 -5.42 -13.17
C ASN A 93 8.18 -5.73 -11.72
N THR A 94 7.99 -6.96 -11.30
CA THR A 94 8.27 -7.42 -9.95
C THR A 94 9.53 -8.26 -9.96
N THR A 95 10.58 -7.81 -9.26
CA THR A 95 11.89 -8.44 -9.22
C THR A 95 12.35 -8.69 -7.78
N ASN A 96 13.49 -9.36 -7.60
CA ASN A 96 14.10 -9.64 -6.28
C ASN A 96 13.10 -10.23 -5.28
N LYS A 97 12.25 -11.15 -5.73
CA LYS A 97 11.23 -11.77 -4.89
C LYS A 97 11.90 -12.62 -3.82
N GLN A 98 11.55 -12.34 -2.56
CA GLN A 98 12.00 -13.09 -1.38
C GLN A 98 11.03 -14.22 -1.02
N LEU A 99 9.85 -14.22 -1.64
CA LEU A 99 8.84 -15.25 -1.44
C LEU A 99 9.32 -16.61 -1.96
N ASN A 100 8.99 -17.67 -1.25
CA ASN A 100 9.16 -19.02 -1.75
C ASN A 100 8.35 -19.20 -3.05
N ARG A 101 8.88 -19.99 -3.98
CA ARG A 101 8.27 -20.18 -5.31
C ARG A 101 6.85 -20.73 -5.25
N GLU A 102 6.51 -21.45 -4.20
CA GLU A 102 5.17 -22.02 -3.98
C GLU A 102 4.17 -20.93 -3.54
N ASP A 103 4.64 -19.94 -2.79
CA ASP A 103 3.86 -18.81 -2.27
C ASP A 103 3.73 -17.65 -3.27
N GLU A 104 4.52 -17.68 -4.34
CA GLU A 104 4.44 -16.68 -5.40
C GLU A 104 3.16 -16.87 -6.21
N PRO A 105 2.35 -15.81 -6.41
CA PRO A 105 1.15 -15.87 -7.24
C PRO A 105 1.43 -16.42 -8.63
N LEU A 106 0.57 -17.31 -9.12
CA LEU A 106 0.72 -17.89 -10.44
C LEU A 106 0.77 -16.81 -11.54
N VAL A 107 0.02 -15.71 -11.36
CA VAL A 107 0.03 -14.58 -12.29
C VAL A 107 1.42 -13.95 -12.38
N ASP A 108 2.15 -13.78 -11.26
CA ASP A 108 3.50 -13.19 -11.25
C ASP A 108 4.58 -14.16 -11.73
N ARG A 109 4.32 -15.48 -11.65
CA ARG A 109 5.20 -16.51 -12.23
C ARG A 109 5.09 -16.58 -13.74
N LEU A 110 3.89 -16.40 -14.28
CA LEU A 110 3.62 -16.47 -15.72
C LEU A 110 3.86 -15.14 -16.43
N PHE A 111 3.65 -14.03 -15.72
CA PHE A 111 3.79 -12.67 -16.23
C PHE A 111 4.68 -11.85 -15.29
N PRO A 112 6.01 -11.96 -15.41
CA PRO A 112 6.93 -11.17 -14.57
C PRO A 112 6.81 -9.65 -14.82
N GLU A 113 6.37 -9.25 -15.99
CA GLU A 113 6.00 -7.89 -16.35
C GLU A 113 4.50 -7.86 -16.69
N VAL A 114 3.71 -7.15 -15.86
CA VAL A 114 2.27 -7.04 -16.02
C VAL A 114 1.92 -5.67 -16.59
N ARG A 115 1.26 -5.65 -17.75
CA ARG A 115 0.69 -4.43 -18.30
C ARG A 115 -0.70 -4.21 -17.74
N LEU A 116 -0.92 -3.02 -17.17
CA LEU A 116 -2.18 -2.61 -16.60
C LEU A 116 -2.77 -1.44 -17.38
N SER A 117 -4.07 -1.52 -17.63
CA SER A 117 -4.89 -0.44 -18.10
C SER A 117 -6.10 -0.34 -17.18
N THR A 118 -6.26 0.79 -16.51
CA THR A 118 -7.23 0.97 -15.43
C THR A 118 -8.08 2.21 -15.64
N PHE A 119 -9.35 2.10 -15.28
CA PHE A 119 -10.19 3.26 -14.99
C PHE A 119 -10.44 3.33 -13.49
N SER A 120 -10.26 4.52 -12.92
CA SER A 120 -10.55 4.77 -11.52
C SER A 120 -11.36 6.04 -11.32
N GLY A 121 -12.08 6.07 -10.22
CA GLY A 121 -12.82 7.23 -9.79
C GLY A 121 -12.73 7.39 -8.27
N SER A 122 -12.65 8.63 -7.80
CA SER A 122 -12.63 8.93 -6.38
C SER A 122 -13.55 10.06 -6.00
N VAL A 123 -14.02 10.00 -4.76
CA VAL A 123 -14.73 11.08 -4.09
C VAL A 123 -14.11 11.25 -2.71
N ALA A 124 -13.69 12.47 -2.41
CA ALA A 124 -13.14 12.82 -1.11
C ALA A 124 -13.85 14.03 -0.52
N ARG A 125 -14.19 13.94 0.77
CA ARG A 125 -14.67 15.06 1.59
C ARG A 125 -13.65 15.35 2.68
N ASP A 126 -13.13 16.57 2.70
CA ASP A 126 -12.14 17.03 3.68
C ASP A 126 -12.66 18.29 4.37
N THR A 127 -12.84 18.21 5.69
CA THR A 127 -13.28 19.30 6.55
C THR A 127 -12.27 19.64 7.64
N ARG A 128 -11.03 19.12 7.53
CA ARG A 128 -9.99 19.35 8.52
C ARG A 128 -9.68 20.82 8.68
N SER A 129 -9.43 21.20 9.92
CA SER A 129 -8.99 22.56 10.26
C SER A 129 -7.63 22.93 9.67
N ASP A 130 -6.75 21.91 9.51
CA ASP A 130 -5.43 22.01 8.91
C ASP A 130 -5.09 20.66 8.27
N PRO A 131 -4.73 20.59 6.97
CA PRO A 131 -4.37 19.34 6.31
C PRO A 131 -3.08 18.70 6.85
N VAL A 132 -2.15 19.48 7.44
CA VAL A 132 -0.84 19.02 7.90
C VAL A 132 -0.86 18.65 9.38
N ASP A 133 -1.55 19.42 10.24
CA ASP A 133 -1.67 19.16 11.69
C ASP A 133 -3.14 19.29 12.12
N PRO A 134 -4.01 18.35 11.68
CA PRO A 134 -5.44 18.45 11.95
C PRO A 134 -5.75 18.29 13.44
N ARG A 135 -6.55 19.21 13.94
CA ARG A 135 -7.05 19.20 15.32
C ARG A 135 -8.54 18.99 15.41
N ASP A 136 -9.25 19.35 14.36
CA ASP A 136 -10.69 19.20 14.23
C ASP A 136 -11.07 18.93 12.78
N GLY A 137 -12.24 18.34 12.56
CA GLY A 137 -12.76 17.99 11.25
C GLY A 137 -12.65 16.51 10.94
N GLU A 138 -12.90 16.19 9.70
CA GLU A 138 -12.91 14.80 9.22
C GLU A 138 -12.46 14.70 7.77
N VAL A 139 -11.95 13.54 7.38
CA VAL A 139 -11.69 13.15 6.00
C VAL A 139 -12.44 11.87 5.72
N LEU A 140 -13.20 11.83 4.65
CA LEU A 140 -13.83 10.64 4.10
C LEU A 140 -13.41 10.51 2.65
N SER A 141 -12.91 9.36 2.23
CA SER A 141 -12.70 9.09 0.80
C SER A 141 -13.14 7.69 0.42
N VAL A 142 -13.55 7.58 -0.84
CA VAL A 142 -13.84 6.32 -1.51
C VAL A 142 -13.17 6.38 -2.87
N ASP A 143 -12.37 5.38 -3.15
CA ASP A 143 -11.67 5.18 -4.41
C ASP A 143 -12.12 3.83 -4.99
N ALA A 144 -12.45 3.78 -6.27
CA ALA A 144 -12.80 2.56 -6.98
C ALA A 144 -12.02 2.49 -8.29
N GLU A 145 -11.48 1.31 -8.59
CA GLU A 145 -10.66 1.06 -9.76
C GLU A 145 -11.11 -0.23 -10.45
N ILE A 146 -11.08 -0.24 -11.76
CA ILE A 146 -11.30 -1.42 -12.58
C ILE A 146 -10.19 -1.55 -13.61
N ALA A 147 -9.57 -2.73 -13.65
CA ALA A 147 -8.70 -3.18 -14.72
C ALA A 147 -9.44 -4.23 -15.56
N ALA A 148 -9.40 -4.13 -16.86
CA ALA A 148 -10.05 -5.10 -17.73
C ALA A 148 -9.26 -5.32 -19.02
N ARG A 149 -9.32 -6.55 -19.56
CA ARG A 149 -8.65 -6.90 -20.83
C ARG A 149 -9.21 -6.11 -22.02
N THR A 150 -10.49 -5.80 -21.98
CA THR A 150 -11.17 -5.01 -23.00
C THR A 150 -10.62 -3.60 -23.16
N ILE A 151 -9.96 -3.08 -22.13
CA ILE A 151 -9.30 -1.76 -22.15
C ILE A 151 -7.77 -1.85 -22.25
N GLY A 152 -7.23 -3.04 -22.53
CA GLY A 152 -5.79 -3.26 -22.75
C GLY A 152 -4.97 -3.73 -21.56
N SER A 153 -5.61 -4.09 -20.44
CA SER A 153 -4.94 -4.73 -19.30
C SER A 153 -4.67 -6.21 -19.54
N GLU A 154 -3.57 -6.76 -19.05
CA GLU A 154 -3.28 -8.20 -19.11
C GLU A 154 -4.01 -8.98 -18.03
N VAL A 155 -4.28 -8.35 -16.89
CA VAL A 155 -5.07 -8.89 -15.79
C VAL A 155 -6.34 -8.07 -15.59
N GLY A 156 -7.38 -8.70 -15.07
CA GLY A 156 -8.64 -8.03 -14.77
C GLY A 156 -8.96 -8.10 -13.29
N PHE A 157 -9.39 -6.98 -12.71
CA PHE A 157 -9.87 -6.90 -11.33
C PHE A 157 -10.76 -5.68 -11.09
N ILE A 158 -11.47 -5.69 -10.00
CA ILE A 158 -12.07 -4.52 -9.39
C ILE A 158 -11.49 -4.33 -7.99
N LYS A 159 -11.12 -3.10 -7.65
CA LYS A 159 -10.51 -2.72 -6.38
C LYS A 159 -11.22 -1.51 -5.81
N THR A 160 -11.49 -1.51 -4.52
CA THR A 160 -12.11 -0.39 -3.82
C THR A 160 -11.33 -0.12 -2.55
N PHE A 161 -11.08 1.14 -2.27
CA PHE A 161 -10.43 1.59 -1.05
C PHE A 161 -11.24 2.70 -0.41
N MET A 162 -11.59 2.53 0.85
CA MET A 162 -12.37 3.47 1.64
C MET A 162 -11.59 3.86 2.88
N GLN A 163 -11.61 5.14 3.22
CA GLN A 163 -10.99 5.62 4.45
C GLN A 163 -11.83 6.72 5.10
N ALA A 164 -11.82 6.72 6.42
CA ALA A 164 -12.47 7.72 7.25
C ALA A 164 -11.54 8.09 8.40
N PHE A 165 -11.33 9.39 8.60
CA PHE A 165 -10.55 9.93 9.71
C PHE A 165 -11.33 11.04 10.38
N VAL A 166 -11.26 11.09 11.71
CA VAL A 166 -11.90 12.12 12.52
C VAL A 166 -10.93 12.68 13.55
N TYR A 167 -10.98 13.96 13.73
CA TYR A 167 -10.14 14.69 14.69
C TYR A 167 -11.05 15.56 15.57
N ARG A 168 -10.83 15.52 16.87
CA ARG A 168 -11.61 16.34 17.82
C ARG A 168 -10.73 16.82 18.96
N VAL A 169 -10.80 18.11 19.25
CA VAL A 169 -10.25 18.66 20.48
C VAL A 169 -11.09 18.21 21.65
N VAL A 170 -10.45 17.72 22.71
CA VAL A 170 -11.16 17.26 23.92
C VAL A 170 -11.82 18.44 24.63
N PRO A 171 -13.14 18.42 24.85
CA PRO A 171 -13.84 19.50 25.58
C PRO A 171 -13.21 19.74 26.97
N GLY A 172 -12.94 21.00 27.28
CA GLY A 172 -12.28 21.38 28.54
C GLY A 172 -10.75 21.17 28.58
N ALA A 173 -10.18 20.53 27.56
CA ALA A 173 -8.73 20.27 27.48
C ALA A 173 -8.17 20.65 26.08
N PRO A 174 -8.04 21.96 25.76
CA PRO A 174 -7.69 22.41 24.41
C PRO A 174 -6.31 21.98 23.93
N ARG A 175 -5.48 21.42 24.81
CA ARG A 175 -4.17 20.83 24.46
C ARG A 175 -4.25 19.37 24.05
N LEU A 176 -5.40 18.73 24.24
CA LEU A 176 -5.63 17.33 23.88
C LEU A 176 -6.46 17.22 22.61
N VAL A 177 -6.03 16.36 21.69
CA VAL A 177 -6.75 16.01 20.47
C VAL A 177 -6.88 14.49 20.42
N VAL A 178 -8.10 14.02 20.22
CA VAL A 178 -8.38 12.64 19.87
C VAL A 178 -8.46 12.55 18.36
N ALA A 179 -7.74 11.61 17.77
CA ALA A 179 -7.85 11.28 16.37
C ALA A 179 -8.18 9.79 16.23
N ALA A 180 -9.08 9.45 15.31
CA ALA A 180 -9.43 8.08 15.00
C ALA A 180 -9.54 7.89 13.50
N GLY A 181 -9.25 6.69 13.01
CA GLY A 181 -9.31 6.35 11.60
C GLY A 181 -9.73 4.91 11.36
N ALA A 182 -10.36 4.69 10.22
CA ALA A 182 -10.67 3.37 9.68
C ALA A 182 -10.36 3.34 8.19
N ARG A 183 -9.79 2.22 7.73
CA ARG A 183 -9.54 1.96 6.32
C ARG A 183 -10.01 0.57 5.95
N VAL A 184 -10.65 0.46 4.80
CA VAL A 184 -11.13 -0.80 4.22
C VAL A 184 -10.70 -0.83 2.76
N GLY A 185 -9.96 -1.85 2.38
CA GLY A 185 -9.62 -2.12 0.99
C GLY A 185 -10.15 -3.49 0.59
N LEU A 186 -10.76 -3.59 -0.57
CA LEU A 186 -11.30 -4.82 -1.13
C LEU A 186 -10.89 -4.92 -2.60
N ALA A 187 -10.35 -6.05 -3.00
CA ALA A 187 -9.98 -6.30 -4.38
C ALA A 187 -10.44 -7.69 -4.82
N ARG A 188 -11.08 -7.77 -5.97
CA ARG A 188 -11.57 -9.01 -6.55
C ARG A 188 -10.98 -9.20 -7.95
N PRO A 189 -10.13 -10.21 -8.15
CA PRO A 189 -9.65 -10.57 -9.48
C PRO A 189 -10.79 -11.17 -10.32
N PHE A 190 -10.69 -10.99 -11.64
CA PHE A 190 -11.51 -11.71 -12.61
C PHE A 190 -10.78 -12.98 -13.02
N VAL A 191 -11.49 -14.10 -13.00
CA VAL A 191 -10.93 -15.39 -13.40
C VAL A 191 -10.61 -15.38 -14.90
N ARG A 192 -9.46 -15.93 -15.27
CA ARG A 192 -8.98 -16.07 -16.63
C ARG A 192 -8.43 -17.47 -16.85
N SER A 193 -8.84 -18.11 -17.92
CA SER A 193 -8.19 -19.32 -18.43
C SER A 193 -6.98 -18.94 -19.29
N VAL A 194 -5.87 -19.63 -19.10
CA VAL A 194 -4.64 -19.56 -19.89
C VAL A 194 -4.26 -20.95 -20.33
N GLU A 195 -4.03 -21.12 -21.62
CA GLU A 195 -3.47 -22.36 -22.16
C GLU A 195 -1.95 -22.37 -21.92
N LEU A 196 -1.47 -23.33 -21.15
CA LEU A 196 -0.06 -23.57 -20.94
C LEU A 196 0.35 -24.78 -21.77
N PHE A 197 1.42 -24.62 -22.56
CA PHE A 197 2.06 -25.73 -23.25
C PHE A 197 3.18 -26.26 -22.35
N PRO A 198 3.00 -27.42 -21.66
CA PRO A 198 4.09 -28.01 -20.89
C PRO A 198 5.22 -28.36 -21.84
N LEU A 199 6.46 -27.98 -21.46
CA LEU A 199 7.64 -28.46 -22.16
C LEU A 199 7.63 -29.98 -22.07
N ALA A 200 7.48 -30.69 -23.19
CA ALA A 200 7.59 -32.11 -23.24
C ALA A 200 8.97 -32.54 -22.67
N PRO A 201 9.04 -33.53 -21.76
CA PRO A 201 10.32 -34.06 -21.35
C PRO A 201 11.05 -34.54 -22.62
N VAL A 202 12.25 -34.02 -22.85
CA VAL A 202 13.12 -34.49 -23.92
C VAL A 202 13.56 -35.89 -23.51
N ASP A 203 12.85 -36.90 -23.99
CA ASP A 203 13.32 -38.25 -23.86
C ASP A 203 14.65 -38.39 -24.62
N SER A 204 15.68 -38.85 -23.91
CA SER A 204 17.03 -39.07 -24.43
C SER A 204 17.08 -40.16 -25.55
N ALA A 205 15.95 -40.64 -26.00
CA ALA A 205 15.80 -41.67 -27.01
C ALA A 205 15.41 -41.17 -28.41
N GLY A 206 15.23 -39.87 -28.64
CA GLY A 206 15.24 -39.28 -30.00
C GLY A 206 14.15 -39.73 -30.95
N LEU A 207 12.99 -40.16 -30.50
CA LEU A 207 11.88 -40.57 -31.38
C LEU A 207 10.55 -40.00 -30.87
N GLY A 208 10.05 -39.03 -31.61
CA GLY A 208 8.65 -38.59 -31.58
C GLY A 208 8.43 -37.22 -30.94
N ASP A 209 7.96 -36.28 -31.77
CA ASP A 209 7.33 -35.04 -31.34
C ASP A 209 6.09 -35.38 -30.50
N VAL A 210 6.26 -35.54 -29.19
CA VAL A 210 5.13 -35.56 -28.27
C VAL A 210 4.65 -34.10 -28.18
N VAL A 211 3.69 -33.74 -29.02
CA VAL A 211 2.95 -32.50 -28.88
C VAL A 211 2.19 -32.63 -27.55
N ALA A 212 2.75 -32.03 -26.51
CA ALA A 212 2.06 -31.94 -25.22
C ALA A 212 0.74 -31.19 -25.46
N SER A 213 -0.37 -31.82 -25.10
CA SER A 213 -1.67 -31.15 -25.17
C SER A 213 -1.66 -29.94 -24.27
N PRO A 214 -2.20 -28.78 -24.71
CA PRO A 214 -2.28 -27.59 -23.89
C PRO A 214 -3.10 -27.90 -22.62
N ILE A 215 -2.60 -27.45 -21.49
CA ILE A 215 -3.30 -27.55 -20.21
C ILE A 215 -3.96 -26.18 -19.99
N GLU A 216 -5.28 -26.19 -19.84
CA GLU A 216 -6.02 -24.98 -19.47
C GLU A 216 -5.91 -24.75 -17.96
N VAL A 217 -5.35 -23.62 -17.55
CA VAL A 217 -5.18 -23.23 -16.15
C VAL A 217 -5.98 -21.94 -15.88
N GLU A 218 -6.83 -21.99 -14.88
CA GLU A 218 -7.57 -20.81 -14.43
C GLU A 218 -6.70 -19.96 -13.48
N ILE A 219 -6.50 -18.68 -13.84
CA ILE A 219 -5.83 -17.69 -13.01
C ILE A 219 -6.89 -16.75 -12.47
N GLY A 220 -7.07 -16.75 -11.16
CA GLY A 220 -7.99 -15.88 -10.43
C GLY A 220 -7.29 -15.17 -9.27
N GLU A 221 -6.05 -14.70 -9.49
CA GLU A 221 -5.21 -14.05 -8.50
C GLU A 221 -4.87 -12.62 -8.93
N LEU A 222 -4.61 -11.77 -7.93
CA LEU A 222 -4.04 -10.43 -8.17
C LEU A 222 -2.52 -10.54 -8.23
N PRO A 223 -1.86 -9.82 -9.16
CA PRO A 223 -0.42 -9.67 -9.14
C PRO A 223 0.04 -8.97 -7.85
N LEU A 224 1.26 -9.25 -7.40
CA LEU A 224 1.82 -8.67 -6.18
C LEU A 224 1.74 -7.14 -6.15
N SER A 225 1.89 -6.49 -7.31
CA SER A 225 1.79 -5.04 -7.44
C SER A 225 0.42 -4.46 -7.05
N GLU A 226 -0.65 -5.26 -7.13
CA GLU A 226 -2.03 -4.82 -6.90
C GLU A 226 -2.62 -5.29 -5.58
N ARG A 227 -1.90 -6.15 -4.84
CA ARG A 227 -2.32 -6.63 -3.52
C ARG A 227 -2.22 -5.54 -2.47
N PHE A 228 -3.03 -5.68 -1.43
CA PHE A 228 -2.91 -4.85 -0.25
C PHE A 228 -1.83 -5.37 0.69
N PHE A 229 -1.10 -4.43 1.28
CA PHE A 229 -0.10 -4.68 2.31
C PHE A 229 -0.33 -3.71 3.46
N ALA A 230 0.05 -4.11 4.67
CA ALA A 230 -0.02 -3.29 5.86
C ALA A 230 1.11 -3.59 6.85
N GLY A 231 1.24 -2.74 7.83
CA GLY A 231 2.36 -2.63 8.77
C GLY A 231 3.13 -1.35 8.50
N GLY A 232 3.79 -0.84 9.50
CA GLY A 232 4.57 0.38 9.39
C GLY A 232 3.87 1.61 9.97
N ASP A 233 4.51 2.75 9.77
CA ASP A 233 4.23 4.02 10.43
C ASP A 233 2.89 4.67 10.07
N THR A 234 2.28 4.27 8.95
CA THR A 234 1.01 4.84 8.44
C THR A 234 -0.18 3.91 8.59
N THR A 235 0.03 2.64 8.98
CA THR A 235 -1.05 1.65 9.09
C THR A 235 -1.17 1.09 10.51
N VAL A 236 -0.40 0.08 10.89
CA VAL A 236 -0.41 -0.51 12.24
C VAL A 236 1.01 -0.47 12.80
N ARG A 237 1.26 0.48 13.72
CA ARG A 237 2.57 0.80 14.28
C ARG A 237 3.02 -0.23 15.29
N GLY A 238 3.27 -1.21 15.38
CA GLY A 238 3.82 -2.31 16.17
C GLY A 238 4.45 -3.30 15.21
N PHE A 239 4.13 -3.16 13.90
CA PHE A 239 4.60 -4.02 12.85
C PHE A 239 5.57 -3.27 11.95
N ALA A 240 6.59 -3.95 11.46
CA ALA A 240 7.47 -3.42 10.43
C ALA A 240 6.69 -3.19 9.13
N LEU A 241 7.27 -2.44 8.19
CA LEU A 241 6.64 -2.12 6.91
C LEU A 241 6.17 -3.38 6.19
N ASP A 242 4.89 -3.37 5.77
CA ASP A 242 4.21 -4.42 5.02
C ASP A 242 4.12 -5.79 5.75
N ARG A 243 4.56 -5.91 7.02
CA ARG A 243 4.63 -7.17 7.77
C ARG A 243 3.44 -7.41 8.72
N LEU A 244 2.30 -6.79 8.45
CA LEU A 244 1.04 -7.11 9.12
C LEU A 244 0.30 -8.16 8.30
N GLY A 245 -0.02 -9.27 8.90
CA GLY A 245 -0.73 -10.38 8.27
C GLY A 245 -0.83 -11.58 9.19
N ASP A 246 -1.29 -12.68 8.67
CA ASP A 246 -1.29 -14.00 9.29
C ASP A 246 -0.74 -15.04 8.29
N ASP A 247 -0.75 -16.31 8.66
CA ASP A 247 -0.19 -17.42 7.86
C ASP A 247 -0.69 -17.50 6.41
N ALA A 248 -1.82 -16.84 6.10
CA ALA A 248 -2.36 -16.78 4.74
C ALA A 248 -1.80 -15.61 3.90
N THR A 249 -1.09 -14.66 4.52
CA THR A 249 -0.59 -13.43 3.89
C THR A 249 0.86 -13.10 4.22
N ILE A 250 1.45 -13.85 5.14
CA ILE A 250 2.88 -13.85 5.47
C ILE A 250 3.39 -15.26 5.23
N ASP A 251 4.51 -15.41 4.54
CA ASP A 251 5.10 -16.72 4.29
C ASP A 251 5.85 -17.28 5.53
N GLN A 252 6.36 -18.52 5.40
CA GLN A 252 7.06 -19.24 6.46
C GLN A 252 8.33 -18.53 6.98
N ASP A 253 8.94 -17.70 6.14
CA ASP A 253 10.14 -16.92 6.45
C ASP A 253 9.82 -15.48 6.91
N GLY A 254 8.52 -15.16 7.06
CA GLY A 254 8.02 -13.85 7.51
C GLY A 254 7.99 -12.78 6.42
N PHE A 255 8.05 -13.15 5.13
CA PHE A 255 7.90 -12.20 4.03
C PHE A 255 6.42 -11.99 3.67
N PRO A 256 6.02 -10.74 3.39
CA PRO A 256 4.63 -10.43 3.07
C PRO A 256 4.27 -10.87 1.64
N GLN A 257 3.22 -11.67 1.53
CA GLN A 257 2.59 -12.05 0.27
C GLN A 257 1.49 -11.05 -0.15
N GLY A 258 1.04 -10.20 0.79
CA GLY A 258 -0.10 -9.32 0.60
C GLY A 258 -1.43 -10.06 0.46
N GLY A 259 -2.51 -9.30 0.30
CA GLY A 259 -3.84 -9.89 0.24
C GLY A 259 -4.84 -9.08 -0.60
N ASN A 260 -6.02 -9.66 -0.76
CA ASN A 260 -7.11 -9.08 -1.55
C ASN A 260 -8.06 -8.23 -0.70
N ALA A 261 -7.89 -8.22 0.63
CA ALA A 261 -8.63 -7.32 1.50
C ALA A 261 -7.75 -6.84 2.66
N ILE A 262 -8.07 -5.63 3.13
CA ILE A 262 -7.40 -4.99 4.26
C ILE A 262 -8.43 -4.29 5.14
N LEU A 263 -8.24 -4.39 6.45
CA LEU A 263 -9.04 -3.69 7.44
C LEU A 263 -8.09 -3.10 8.48
N ILE A 264 -8.16 -1.77 8.70
CA ILE A 264 -7.29 -1.06 9.64
C ILE A 264 -8.11 -0.09 10.45
N PHE A 265 -7.80 -0.02 11.74
CA PHE A 265 -8.32 0.94 12.70
C PHE A 265 -7.14 1.61 13.42
N ASN A 266 -7.23 2.91 13.60
CA ASN A 266 -6.24 3.70 14.31
C ASN A 266 -6.94 4.58 15.34
N ALA A 267 -6.31 4.75 16.51
CA ALA A 267 -6.74 5.69 17.52
C ALA A 267 -5.50 6.37 18.12
N GLU A 268 -5.54 7.70 18.26
CA GLU A 268 -4.49 8.49 18.88
C GLU A 268 -5.05 9.49 19.88
N LEU A 269 -4.33 9.65 20.99
CA LEU A 269 -4.46 10.79 21.88
C LEU A 269 -3.20 11.64 21.77
N ARG A 270 -3.35 12.84 21.23
CA ARG A 270 -2.26 13.81 21.04
C ARG A 270 -2.31 14.88 22.12
N ALA A 271 -1.23 15.01 22.88
CA ALA A 271 -1.10 15.98 23.94
C ALA A 271 -0.05 17.04 23.62
N ARG A 272 -0.45 18.29 23.48
CA ARG A 272 0.46 19.42 23.25
C ARG A 272 1.20 19.78 24.54
N VAL A 273 2.49 19.45 24.61
CA VAL A 273 3.34 19.75 25.78
C VAL A 273 3.96 21.13 25.65
N THR A 274 4.54 21.44 24.49
CA THR A 274 5.12 22.74 24.19
C THR A 274 4.52 23.33 22.90
N ARG A 275 5.01 24.48 22.44
CA ARG A 275 4.60 25.04 21.13
C ARG A 275 5.05 24.17 19.95
N THR A 276 6.10 23.37 20.13
CA THR A 276 6.76 22.59 19.07
C THR A 276 6.75 21.08 19.30
N ILE A 277 6.36 20.61 20.50
CA ILE A 277 6.41 19.20 20.87
C ILE A 277 5.03 18.74 21.32
N ASP A 278 4.54 17.67 20.68
CA ASP A 278 3.38 16.91 21.10
C ASP A 278 3.83 15.50 21.52
N LEU A 279 3.22 14.98 22.58
CA LEU A 279 3.29 13.55 22.94
C LEU A 279 2.05 12.86 22.40
N VAL A 280 2.22 11.64 21.95
CA VAL A 280 1.14 10.83 21.38
C VAL A 280 1.13 9.45 22.01
N GLY A 281 -0.04 9.02 22.49
CA GLY A 281 -0.34 7.63 22.77
C GLY A 281 -1.22 7.10 21.65
N PHE A 282 -0.99 5.86 21.21
CA PHE A 282 -1.77 5.28 20.13
C PHE A 282 -2.11 3.80 20.35
N PHE A 283 -3.19 3.41 19.71
CA PHE A 283 -3.62 2.03 19.54
C PHE A 283 -4.02 1.83 18.08
N ASP A 284 -3.40 0.87 17.43
CA ASP A 284 -3.67 0.52 16.04
C ASP A 284 -4.08 -0.96 15.97
N ALA A 285 -5.02 -1.27 15.10
CA ALA A 285 -5.49 -2.63 14.90
C ALA A 285 -5.81 -2.86 13.42
N GLY A 286 -5.60 -4.06 12.92
CA GLY A 286 -5.93 -4.39 11.54
C GLY A 286 -5.45 -5.76 11.13
N ASN A 287 -5.75 -6.13 9.90
CA ASN A 287 -5.17 -7.30 9.24
C ASN A 287 -5.24 -7.17 7.72
N VAL A 288 -4.40 -7.93 7.05
CA VAL A 288 -4.45 -8.21 5.61
C VAL A 288 -5.02 -9.61 5.42
N TYR A 289 -5.94 -9.78 4.49
CA TYR A 289 -6.63 -11.04 4.24
C TYR A 289 -6.41 -11.50 2.80
N ASP A 290 -6.16 -12.79 2.63
CA ASP A 290 -5.93 -13.43 1.32
C ASP A 290 -7.12 -13.22 0.37
N ARG A 291 -8.35 -13.26 0.89
CA ARG A 291 -9.61 -13.11 0.13
C ARG A 291 -10.62 -12.25 0.88
N ILE A 292 -11.52 -11.61 0.15
CA ILE A 292 -12.61 -10.81 0.74
C ILE A 292 -13.46 -11.62 1.72
N ARG A 293 -13.76 -12.89 1.41
CA ARG A 293 -14.55 -13.78 2.26
C ARG A 293 -13.86 -14.19 3.56
N SER A 294 -12.54 -14.02 3.62
CA SER A 294 -11.73 -14.34 4.81
C SER A 294 -11.71 -13.19 5.83
N VAL A 295 -12.30 -12.05 5.52
CA VAL A 295 -12.35 -10.89 6.43
C VAL A 295 -13.09 -11.26 7.72
N SER A 296 -12.38 -11.12 8.83
CA SER A 296 -12.90 -11.48 10.16
C SER A 296 -12.31 -10.57 11.23
N LEU A 297 -13.16 -10.02 12.08
CA LEU A 297 -12.72 -9.22 13.23
C LEU A 297 -11.96 -10.06 14.28
N ALA A 298 -12.18 -11.37 14.31
CA ALA A 298 -11.46 -12.28 15.21
C ALA A 298 -9.99 -12.50 14.83
N ARG A 299 -9.61 -12.18 13.59
CA ARG A 299 -8.24 -12.28 13.06
C ARG A 299 -7.51 -10.93 13.06
N ILE A 300 -8.10 -9.90 13.67
CA ILE A 300 -7.46 -8.59 13.78
C ILE A 300 -6.26 -8.69 14.71
N ARG A 301 -5.14 -8.16 14.26
CA ARG A 301 -3.90 -8.00 15.01
C ARG A 301 -3.79 -6.57 15.50
N SER A 302 -3.13 -6.36 16.63
CA SER A 302 -3.09 -5.06 17.26
C SER A 302 -1.72 -4.67 17.80
N GLY A 303 -1.50 -3.37 17.89
CA GLY A 303 -0.34 -2.75 18.48
C GLY A 303 -0.73 -1.49 19.25
N ALA A 304 0.00 -1.23 20.32
CA ALA A 304 -0.14 0.00 21.08
C ALA A 304 1.24 0.63 21.28
N GLY A 305 1.28 1.91 21.53
CA GLY A 305 2.56 2.58 21.70
C GLY A 305 2.45 4.05 22.04
N PHE A 306 3.60 4.68 21.99
CA PHE A 306 3.71 6.12 22.21
C PHE A 306 4.72 6.73 21.25
N GLY A 307 4.62 8.04 21.07
CA GLY A 307 5.52 8.76 20.18
C GLY A 307 5.64 10.23 20.51
N VAL A 308 6.59 10.85 19.86
CA VAL A 308 6.86 12.28 19.93
C VAL A 308 6.68 12.90 18.55
N ARG A 309 6.04 14.04 18.50
CA ARG A 309 5.89 14.87 17.30
C ARG A 309 6.63 16.17 17.50
N TYR A 310 7.57 16.48 16.62
CA TYR A 310 8.23 17.78 16.57
C TYR A 310 7.69 18.56 15.38
N ARG A 311 7.10 19.71 15.63
CA ARG A 311 6.57 20.59 14.57
C ARG A 311 7.68 21.35 13.91
N SER A 312 8.00 20.95 12.69
CA SER A 312 8.96 21.63 11.84
C SER A 312 8.24 22.48 10.78
N PRO A 313 8.93 23.44 10.13
CA PRO A 313 8.37 24.21 9.02
C PRO A 313 7.92 23.37 7.81
N VAL A 314 8.46 22.16 7.68
CA VAL A 314 8.15 21.23 6.58
C VAL A 314 7.11 20.16 6.97
N GLY A 315 6.54 20.28 8.17
CA GLY A 315 5.58 19.33 8.73
C GLY A 315 6.08 18.65 10.01
N PRO A 316 5.22 17.93 10.73
CA PRO A 316 5.61 17.26 11.96
C PRO A 316 6.58 16.11 11.69
N ILE A 317 7.71 16.10 12.37
CA ILE A 317 8.63 14.96 12.43
C ILE A 317 8.14 14.03 13.54
N ARG A 318 7.95 12.76 13.23
CA ARG A 318 7.43 11.73 14.15
C ARG A 318 8.52 10.74 14.53
N VAL A 319 8.50 10.37 15.80
CA VAL A 319 9.22 9.19 16.31
C VAL A 319 8.23 8.39 17.13
N ASP A 320 7.86 7.20 16.64
CA ASP A 320 6.88 6.32 17.26
C ASP A 320 7.52 4.99 17.64
N LEU A 321 7.29 4.53 18.90
CA LEU A 321 7.63 3.21 19.37
C LEU A 321 6.36 2.42 19.58
N GLY A 322 6.15 1.38 18.76
CA GLY A 322 5.01 0.49 18.81
C GLY A 322 5.37 -0.87 19.40
N PHE A 323 4.43 -1.45 20.13
CA PHE A 323 4.51 -2.78 20.74
C PHE A 323 3.41 -3.65 20.14
N LYS A 324 3.75 -4.85 19.65
CA LYS A 324 2.78 -5.86 19.26
C LYS A 324 2.10 -6.44 20.49
N LEU A 325 0.78 -6.50 20.48
CA LEU A 325 0.01 -7.07 21.59
C LEU A 325 -0.25 -8.58 21.40
N ASP A 326 -0.11 -9.07 20.16
CA ASP A 326 -0.35 -10.45 19.74
C ASP A 326 0.78 -10.94 18.83
N ARG A 327 1.88 -11.38 19.42
CA ARG A 327 3.04 -11.90 18.69
C ARG A 327 2.75 -13.31 18.18
N GLN A 328 3.07 -13.57 16.94
CA GLN A 328 3.00 -14.89 16.31
C GLN A 328 4.39 -15.53 16.22
N THR A 329 4.42 -16.84 16.16
CA THR A 329 5.62 -17.62 15.87
C THR A 329 5.50 -18.07 14.41
N PHE A 330 6.52 -17.82 13.61
CA PHE A 330 6.62 -18.29 12.24
C PHE A 330 6.86 -19.81 12.21
N ASP A 331 6.58 -20.43 11.06
CA ASP A 331 6.76 -21.88 10.90
C ASP A 331 8.22 -22.34 11.07
N ASN A 332 9.18 -21.45 10.82
CA ASN A 332 10.60 -21.66 11.10
C ASN A 332 10.94 -21.67 12.61
N GLY A 333 9.96 -21.41 13.49
CA GLY A 333 10.11 -21.36 14.95
C GLY A 333 10.51 -20.00 15.50
N ASP A 334 10.74 -18.99 14.67
CA ASP A 334 11.09 -17.65 15.11
C ASP A 334 9.86 -16.89 15.61
N LEU A 335 10.01 -16.25 16.78
CA LEU A 335 8.98 -15.40 17.34
C LEU A 335 9.11 -13.98 16.78
N GLU A 336 8.00 -13.39 16.35
CA GLU A 336 7.99 -12.00 15.89
C GLU A 336 8.64 -11.03 16.89
N ARG A 337 9.36 -10.02 16.39
CA ARG A 337 9.91 -8.95 17.22
C ARG A 337 8.80 -8.24 17.97
N PRO A 338 8.95 -7.94 19.28
CA PRO A 338 7.89 -7.35 20.10
C PRO A 338 7.62 -5.89 19.77
N THR A 339 8.59 -5.18 19.21
CA THR A 339 8.55 -3.72 19.01
C THR A 339 8.95 -3.34 17.60
N ALA A 340 8.45 -2.19 17.15
CA ALA A 340 8.91 -1.50 15.94
C ALA A 340 9.08 -0.01 16.23
N LEU A 341 10.20 0.56 15.79
CA LEU A 341 10.50 1.98 15.85
C LEU A 341 10.27 2.61 14.47
N HIS A 342 9.48 3.67 14.43
CA HIS A 342 9.18 4.40 13.19
C HIS A 342 9.62 5.85 13.29
N ILE A 343 10.31 6.34 12.26
CA ILE A 343 10.67 7.75 12.12
C ILE A 343 10.17 8.23 10.75
N SER A 344 9.36 9.28 10.75
CA SER A 344 8.77 9.81 9.51
C SER A 344 8.40 11.29 9.62
N ILE A 345 8.04 11.89 8.49
CA ILE A 345 7.58 13.27 8.38
C ILE A 345 6.10 13.25 7.95
N GLY A 346 5.26 14.02 8.62
CA GLY A 346 3.81 14.08 8.40
C GLY A 346 3.01 13.44 9.54
N GLN A 347 1.69 13.40 9.42
CA GLN A 347 0.82 12.69 10.37
C GLN A 347 0.73 11.19 10.04
N ALA A 348 0.32 10.36 11.00
CA ALA A 348 0.13 8.93 10.79
C ALA A 348 -1.06 8.66 9.84
N PHE A 349 -2.06 9.55 9.91
CA PHE A 349 -3.27 9.52 9.09
C PHE A 349 -3.93 10.90 9.10
#